data_feccea9dd3d376401c9f3291e3dac5e1
#
_entry.id   feccea9dd3d376401c9f3291e3dac5e1
#
_cell.length_a   1.000
_cell.length_b   1.000
_cell.length_c   1.000
_cell.angle_alpha   90.00
_cell.angle_beta   90.00
_cell.angle_gamma   90.00
#
_symmetry.space_group_name_H-M   'P 1'
#
loop_
_entity.id
_entity.type
_entity.pdbx_description
1 polymer ?
#
loop_
_entity_poly.entity_id
_entity_poly.type
_entity_poly.pdbx_seq_one_letter_code
_entity_poly.pdbx_strand_id
1 'polypeptide(L)'
;MTTLLLIEDHAPLRRNLRDILSLAGYRVLEAATGPEGLQASREQKPDLVLCDIMLPGCDGMEILAALRADAATHALPFIFLTAKSEPPDIRAGMNLGADDYLPKPVARADLLATIHTRLARASQQRPRLPDFTNAAPLERLGISPREAEVLLWIAQGKANHDIATIIGCAHATVKKHTIHIFEKLGVETRAAAMLIAIETLSAP
;
A
#
# COMPACT_ATOMS: atom_id res chain seq x y z
N MET A 1 -7.43 -0.26 -11.98
CA MET A 1 -8.77 0.23 -11.57
C MET A 1 -8.90 -0.05 -10.10
N THR A 2 -9.17 0.95 -9.27
CA THR A 2 -9.26 0.81 -7.80
C THR A 2 -10.52 0.05 -7.43
N THR A 3 -10.38 -0.96 -6.57
CA THR A 3 -11.46 -1.85 -6.14
C THR A 3 -11.84 -1.57 -4.69
N LEU A 4 -13.10 -1.27 -4.43
CA LEU A 4 -13.64 -1.03 -3.09
C LEU A 4 -14.54 -2.20 -2.70
N LEU A 5 -14.50 -2.59 -1.42
CA LEU A 5 -15.44 -3.53 -0.85
C LEU A 5 -16.44 -2.77 0.01
N LEU A 6 -17.73 -2.93 -0.27
CA LEU A 6 -18.83 -2.35 0.47
C LEU A 6 -19.59 -3.45 1.21
N ILE A 7 -19.58 -3.39 2.55
CA ILE A 7 -20.26 -4.34 3.44
C ILE A 7 -21.42 -3.59 4.11
N GLU A 8 -22.62 -3.89 3.70
CA GLU A 8 -23.85 -3.22 4.14
C GLU A 8 -25.03 -4.17 3.97
N ASP A 9 -25.80 -4.45 5.02
CA ASP A 9 -26.94 -5.38 4.96
C ASP A 9 -28.18 -4.76 4.30
N HIS A 10 -28.39 -3.46 4.50
CA HIS A 10 -29.54 -2.75 3.95
C HIS A 10 -29.44 -2.57 2.44
N ALA A 11 -30.08 -3.45 1.68
CA ALA A 11 -29.96 -3.53 0.23
C ALA A 11 -30.24 -2.22 -0.56
N PRO A 12 -31.20 -1.36 -0.18
CA PRO A 12 -31.38 -0.06 -0.84
C PRO A 12 -30.19 0.88 -0.64
N LEU A 13 -29.62 0.96 0.56
CA LEU A 13 -28.46 1.79 0.85
C LEU A 13 -27.21 1.25 0.14
N ARG A 14 -26.97 -0.07 0.20
CA ARG A 14 -25.87 -0.73 -0.50
C ARG A 14 -25.88 -0.41 -1.99
N ARG A 15 -27.05 -0.54 -2.65
CA ARG A 15 -27.20 -0.18 -4.07
C ARG A 15 -26.91 1.28 -4.35
N ASN A 16 -27.43 2.20 -3.54
CA ASN A 16 -27.18 3.64 -3.70
C ASN A 16 -25.70 3.97 -3.58
N LEU A 17 -25.02 3.46 -2.54
CA LEU A 17 -23.58 3.67 -2.35
C LEU A 17 -22.77 3.06 -3.49
N ARG A 18 -23.08 1.83 -3.91
CA ARG A 18 -22.44 1.21 -5.09
C ARG A 18 -22.55 2.10 -6.32
N ASP A 19 -23.75 2.62 -6.61
CA ASP A 19 -23.98 3.44 -7.80
C ASP A 19 -23.18 4.75 -7.74
N ILE A 20 -23.11 5.41 -6.59
CA ILE A 20 -22.29 6.59 -6.36
C ILE A 20 -20.81 6.29 -6.63
N LEU A 21 -20.31 5.18 -6.08
CA LEU A 21 -18.91 4.78 -6.20
C LEU A 21 -18.55 4.34 -7.62
N SER A 22 -19.45 3.60 -8.28
CA SER A 22 -19.26 3.18 -9.67
C SER A 22 -19.25 4.36 -10.63
N LEU A 23 -20.12 5.36 -10.44
CA LEU A 23 -20.12 6.61 -11.20
C LEU A 23 -18.86 7.45 -10.97
N ALA A 24 -18.19 7.28 -9.83
CA ALA A 24 -16.90 7.89 -9.55
C ALA A 24 -15.68 7.12 -10.11
N GLY A 25 -15.92 6.00 -10.83
CA GLY A 25 -14.88 5.24 -11.51
C GLY A 25 -14.26 4.11 -10.68
N TYR A 26 -14.84 3.75 -9.53
CA TYR A 26 -14.39 2.61 -8.73
C TYR A 26 -15.05 1.30 -9.17
N ARG A 27 -14.32 0.20 -9.07
CA ARG A 27 -14.91 -1.14 -9.07
C ARG A 27 -15.43 -1.44 -7.68
N VAL A 28 -16.70 -1.81 -7.54
CA VAL A 28 -17.32 -2.07 -6.23
C VAL A 28 -17.64 -3.56 -6.10
N LEU A 29 -17.10 -4.18 -5.05
CA LEU A 29 -17.49 -5.49 -4.55
C LEU A 29 -18.54 -5.28 -3.47
N GLU A 30 -19.60 -6.06 -3.47
CA GLU A 30 -20.68 -5.94 -2.49
C GLU A 30 -20.71 -7.19 -1.60
N ALA A 31 -20.92 -6.98 -0.30
CA ALA A 31 -21.24 -8.02 0.66
C ALA A 31 -22.44 -7.58 1.50
N ALA A 32 -23.36 -8.50 1.78
CA ALA A 32 -24.53 -8.25 2.60
C ALA A 32 -24.34 -8.66 4.06
N THR A 33 -23.28 -9.42 4.34
CA THR A 33 -22.98 -9.98 5.67
C THR A 33 -21.49 -9.88 6.00
N GLY A 34 -21.16 -9.93 7.29
CA GLY A 34 -19.77 -9.94 7.76
C GLY A 34 -18.93 -11.09 7.18
N PRO A 35 -19.39 -12.35 7.23
CA PRO A 35 -18.66 -13.47 6.62
C PRO A 35 -18.38 -13.32 5.13
N GLU A 36 -19.34 -12.83 4.34
CA GLU A 36 -19.13 -12.52 2.92
C GLU A 36 -18.07 -11.43 2.73
N GLY A 37 -18.09 -10.38 3.57
CA GLY A 37 -17.12 -9.30 3.56
C GLY A 37 -15.71 -9.79 3.87
N LEU A 38 -15.53 -10.64 4.90
CA LEU A 38 -14.25 -11.25 5.25
C LEU A 38 -13.71 -12.14 4.12
N GLN A 39 -14.56 -12.96 3.53
CA GLN A 39 -14.18 -13.79 2.38
C GLN A 39 -13.76 -12.94 1.19
N ALA A 40 -14.56 -11.95 0.82
CA ALA A 40 -14.25 -11.04 -0.29
C ALA A 40 -12.95 -10.26 -0.06
N SER A 41 -12.67 -9.83 1.17
CA SER A 41 -11.42 -9.14 1.53
C SER A 41 -10.17 -9.98 1.26
N ARG A 42 -10.22 -11.28 1.54
CA ARG A 42 -9.11 -12.22 1.33
C ARG A 42 -8.92 -12.62 -0.12
N GLU A 43 -10.02 -12.97 -0.80
CA GLU A 43 -10.01 -13.51 -2.15
C GLU A 43 -9.83 -12.44 -3.22
N GLN A 44 -10.56 -11.33 -3.09
CA GLN A 44 -10.63 -10.29 -4.11
C GLN A 44 -9.63 -9.15 -3.91
N LYS A 45 -8.95 -9.09 -2.75
CA LYS A 45 -7.90 -8.12 -2.39
C LYS A 45 -8.30 -6.67 -2.75
N PRO A 46 -9.38 -6.13 -2.17
CA PRO A 46 -9.80 -4.76 -2.42
C PRO A 46 -8.73 -3.77 -1.96
N ASP A 47 -8.78 -2.55 -2.47
CA ASP A 47 -7.89 -1.47 -2.09
C ASP A 47 -8.36 -0.71 -0.84
N LEU A 48 -9.67 -0.81 -0.50
CA LEU A 48 -10.28 -0.19 0.67
C LEU A 48 -11.61 -0.88 0.99
N VAL A 49 -11.95 -0.95 2.29
CA VAL A 49 -13.23 -1.47 2.80
C VAL A 49 -14.08 -0.32 3.34
N LEU A 50 -15.35 -0.31 2.95
CA LEU A 50 -16.42 0.47 3.56
C LEU A 50 -17.34 -0.51 4.27
N CYS A 51 -17.56 -0.36 5.56
CA CYS A 51 -18.31 -1.34 6.34
C CYS A 51 -19.32 -0.66 7.27
N ASP A 52 -20.57 -1.10 7.27
CA ASP A 52 -21.49 -0.77 8.35
C ASP A 52 -20.98 -1.37 9.67
N ILE A 53 -21.13 -0.64 10.75
CA ILE A 53 -20.87 -1.16 12.10
C ILE A 53 -21.92 -2.19 12.46
N MET A 54 -23.20 -1.89 12.20
CA MET A 54 -24.34 -2.71 12.63
C MET A 54 -24.71 -3.70 11.54
N LEU A 55 -24.10 -4.86 11.54
CA LEU A 55 -24.41 -5.96 10.64
C LEU A 55 -25.02 -7.14 11.42
N PRO A 56 -25.96 -7.87 10.82
CA PRO A 56 -26.53 -9.03 11.49
C PRO A 56 -25.53 -10.18 11.62
N GLY A 57 -25.40 -10.72 12.82
CA GLY A 57 -24.60 -11.91 13.13
C GLY A 57 -23.09 -11.72 13.30
N CYS A 58 -22.55 -10.62 12.81
CA CYS A 58 -21.12 -10.28 12.98
C CYS A 58 -20.99 -8.77 12.77
N ASP A 59 -20.63 -8.03 13.79
CA ASP A 59 -20.55 -6.58 13.68
C ASP A 59 -19.27 -6.12 12.94
N GLY A 60 -19.30 -4.86 12.48
CA GLY A 60 -18.18 -4.28 11.73
C GLY A 60 -16.88 -4.22 12.52
N MET A 61 -16.95 -4.15 13.86
CA MET A 61 -15.77 -4.16 14.74
C MET A 61 -15.10 -5.53 14.75
N GLU A 62 -15.88 -6.61 14.76
CA GLU A 62 -15.37 -7.99 14.66
C GLU A 62 -14.70 -8.23 13.31
N ILE A 63 -15.29 -7.68 12.23
CA ILE A 63 -14.69 -7.74 10.88
C ILE A 63 -13.35 -7.02 10.86
N LEU A 64 -13.27 -5.79 11.39
CA LEU A 64 -12.02 -5.04 11.47
C LEU A 64 -10.96 -5.79 12.29
N ALA A 65 -11.33 -6.32 13.47
CA ALA A 65 -10.42 -7.09 14.30
C ALA A 65 -9.85 -8.32 13.55
N ALA A 66 -10.70 -9.05 12.83
CA ALA A 66 -10.29 -10.20 12.03
C ALA A 66 -9.33 -9.80 10.87
N LEU A 67 -9.58 -8.67 10.21
CA LEU A 67 -8.71 -8.16 9.14
C LEU A 67 -7.36 -7.66 9.69
N ARG A 68 -7.33 -7.04 10.87
CA ARG A 68 -6.08 -6.57 11.52
C ARG A 68 -5.23 -7.72 12.06
N ALA A 69 -5.84 -8.84 12.42
CA ALA A 69 -5.13 -10.05 12.86
C ALA A 69 -4.48 -10.83 11.71
N ASP A 70 -4.88 -10.61 10.47
CA ASP A 70 -4.40 -11.34 9.29
C ASP A 70 -3.32 -10.53 8.56
N ALA A 71 -2.12 -11.11 8.43
CA ALA A 71 -0.96 -10.47 7.78
C ALA A 71 -1.21 -10.02 6.33
N ALA A 72 -2.16 -10.64 5.63
CA ALA A 72 -2.50 -10.28 4.25
C ALA A 72 -3.41 -9.04 4.17
N THR A 73 -4.17 -8.75 5.22
CA THR A 73 -5.20 -7.69 5.23
C THR A 73 -5.00 -6.64 6.31
N HIS A 74 -4.02 -6.79 7.21
CA HIS A 74 -3.82 -5.89 8.36
C HIS A 74 -3.64 -4.41 7.98
N ALA A 75 -3.05 -4.12 6.81
CA ALA A 75 -2.82 -2.78 6.30
C ALA A 75 -3.92 -2.29 5.33
N LEU A 76 -5.01 -3.06 5.16
CA LEU A 76 -6.12 -2.70 4.28
C LEU A 76 -6.88 -1.51 4.87
N PRO A 77 -7.00 -0.37 4.16
CA PRO A 77 -7.77 0.78 4.63
C PRO A 77 -9.22 0.40 4.93
N PHE A 78 -9.71 0.82 6.09
CA PHE A 78 -11.03 0.46 6.59
C PHE A 78 -11.77 1.69 7.11
N ILE A 79 -12.94 1.96 6.53
CA ILE A 79 -13.81 3.08 6.87
C ILE A 79 -15.14 2.53 7.35
N PHE A 80 -15.56 2.96 8.54
CA PHE A 80 -16.89 2.63 9.02
C PHE A 80 -17.97 3.55 8.45
N LEU A 81 -19.11 2.96 8.11
CA LEU A 81 -20.36 3.66 7.88
C LEU A 81 -21.21 3.49 9.15
N THR A 82 -21.58 4.57 9.82
CA THR A 82 -22.24 4.45 11.14
C THR A 82 -23.45 5.35 11.25
N ALA A 83 -24.55 4.77 11.79
CA ALA A 83 -25.69 5.55 12.27
C ALA A 83 -25.45 6.14 13.67
N LYS A 84 -24.41 5.63 14.38
CA LYS A 84 -24.02 6.07 15.72
C LYS A 84 -22.84 7.03 15.63
N SER A 85 -23.04 8.24 16.10
CA SER A 85 -22.00 9.27 16.24
C SER A 85 -21.54 9.43 17.70
N GLU A 86 -21.78 8.43 18.54
CA GLU A 86 -21.39 8.54 19.94
C GLU A 86 -19.87 8.39 20.10
N PRO A 87 -19.22 9.28 20.87
CA PRO A 87 -17.77 9.29 21.05
C PRO A 87 -17.14 7.98 21.53
N PRO A 88 -17.78 7.14 22.37
CA PRO A 88 -17.21 5.87 22.81
C PRO A 88 -17.04 4.84 21.66
N ASP A 89 -18.02 4.74 20.78
CA ASP A 89 -17.99 3.77 19.67
C ASP A 89 -16.92 4.15 18.62
N ILE A 90 -16.80 5.45 18.34
CA ILE A 90 -15.76 5.99 17.46
C ILE A 90 -14.36 5.69 18.04
N ARG A 91 -14.16 5.90 19.35
CA ARG A 91 -12.87 5.62 20.00
C ARG A 91 -12.51 4.14 19.97
N ALA A 92 -13.49 3.27 20.21
CA ALA A 92 -13.27 1.82 20.18
C ALA A 92 -12.73 1.35 18.83
N GLY A 93 -13.35 1.78 17.73
CA GLY A 93 -12.89 1.39 16.41
C GLY A 93 -11.58 2.06 15.98
N MET A 94 -11.33 3.32 16.38
CA MET A 94 -10.02 3.95 16.15
C MET A 94 -8.90 3.19 16.88
N ASN A 95 -9.13 2.74 18.09
CA ASN A 95 -8.19 1.91 18.85
C ASN A 95 -7.98 0.53 18.22
N LEU A 96 -8.98 -0.01 17.52
CA LEU A 96 -8.86 -1.23 16.72
C LEU A 96 -8.16 -1.02 15.37
N GLY A 97 -7.86 0.24 15.00
CA GLY A 97 -7.14 0.55 13.78
C GLY A 97 -8.05 0.84 12.59
N ALA A 98 -9.27 1.35 12.79
CA ALA A 98 -10.06 1.96 11.72
C ALA A 98 -9.36 3.22 11.20
N ASP A 99 -9.44 3.45 9.89
CA ASP A 99 -8.82 4.62 9.28
C ASP A 99 -9.74 5.84 9.30
N ASP A 100 -11.06 5.62 9.25
CA ASP A 100 -12.05 6.71 9.29
C ASP A 100 -13.48 6.23 9.63
N TYR A 101 -14.36 7.24 9.84
CA TYR A 101 -15.79 7.08 10.11
C TYR A 101 -16.61 8.03 9.25
N LEU A 102 -17.68 7.53 8.67
CA LEU A 102 -18.65 8.32 7.92
C LEU A 102 -20.05 8.16 8.53
N PRO A 103 -20.63 9.23 9.07
CA PRO A 103 -21.97 9.18 9.63
C PRO A 103 -23.02 9.00 8.53
N LYS A 104 -24.02 8.16 8.81
CA LYS A 104 -25.20 8.01 7.96
C LYS A 104 -26.24 9.12 8.34
N PRO A 105 -26.87 9.76 7.36
CA PRO A 105 -26.82 9.56 5.93
C PRO A 105 -25.49 10.10 5.32
N VAL A 106 -24.85 9.27 4.50
CA VAL A 106 -23.52 9.59 3.94
C VAL A 106 -23.67 10.56 2.77
N ALA A 107 -23.14 11.78 2.91
CA ALA A 107 -23.10 12.71 1.80
C ALA A 107 -22.10 12.26 0.73
N ARG A 108 -22.48 12.35 -0.56
CA ARG A 108 -21.63 11.93 -1.68
C ARG A 108 -20.23 12.59 -1.64
N ALA A 109 -20.19 13.89 -1.35
CA ALA A 109 -18.94 14.64 -1.33
C ALA A 109 -17.98 14.11 -0.23
N ASP A 110 -18.50 13.87 0.97
CA ASP A 110 -17.72 13.38 2.12
C ASP A 110 -17.23 11.94 1.87
N LEU A 111 -18.10 11.08 1.31
CA LEU A 111 -17.74 9.71 0.94
C LEU A 111 -16.55 9.69 -0.01
N LEU A 112 -16.63 10.43 -1.11
CA LEU A 112 -15.58 10.43 -2.13
C LEU A 112 -14.28 11.09 -1.63
N ALA A 113 -14.38 12.18 -0.87
CA ALA A 113 -13.22 12.86 -0.30
C ALA A 113 -12.47 11.96 0.71
N THR A 114 -13.22 11.26 1.59
CA THR A 114 -12.64 10.35 2.58
C THR A 114 -11.96 9.17 1.89
N ILE A 115 -12.61 8.52 0.94
CA ILE A 115 -12.04 7.41 0.18
C ILE A 115 -10.74 7.84 -0.52
N HIS A 116 -10.76 8.97 -1.23
CA HIS A 116 -9.58 9.50 -1.92
C HIS A 116 -8.41 9.73 -0.97
N THR A 117 -8.67 10.37 0.19
CA THR A 117 -7.66 10.65 1.20
C THR A 117 -7.05 9.36 1.77
N ARG A 118 -7.88 8.36 2.09
CA ARG A 118 -7.39 7.09 2.65
C ARG A 118 -6.64 6.25 1.64
N LEU A 119 -7.08 6.19 0.39
CA LEU A 119 -6.36 5.52 -0.69
C LEU A 119 -5.00 6.18 -0.98
N ALA A 120 -4.95 7.52 -1.02
CA ALA A 120 -3.70 8.25 -1.22
C ALA A 120 -2.70 7.95 -0.08
N ARG A 121 -3.16 7.93 1.17
CA ARG A 121 -2.34 7.60 2.34
C ARG A 121 -1.84 6.15 2.29
N ALA A 122 -2.71 5.20 1.97
CA ALA A 122 -2.36 3.79 1.85
C ALA A 122 -1.33 3.55 0.73
N SER A 123 -1.44 4.26 -0.39
CA SER A 123 -0.47 4.16 -1.48
C SER A 123 0.92 4.67 -1.10
N GLN A 124 1.00 5.66 -0.20
CA GLN A 124 2.27 6.16 0.34
C GLN A 124 2.89 5.20 1.37
N GLN A 125 2.08 4.43 2.07
CA GLN A 125 2.52 3.48 3.10
C GLN A 125 2.85 2.08 2.54
N ARG A 126 2.37 1.74 1.34
CA ARG A 126 2.75 0.48 0.68
C ARG A 126 4.24 0.54 0.31
N PRO A 127 5.07 -0.41 0.76
CA PRO A 127 6.44 -0.53 0.26
C PRO A 127 6.38 -0.65 -1.26
N ARG A 128 6.94 0.31 -1.97
CA ARG A 128 7.08 0.19 -3.42
C ARG A 128 8.13 -0.87 -3.69
N LEU A 129 7.84 -1.76 -4.60
CA LEU A 129 8.88 -2.65 -5.12
C LEU A 129 9.94 -1.77 -5.80
N PRO A 130 11.24 -2.05 -5.57
CA PRO A 130 12.32 -1.28 -6.18
C PRO A 130 12.22 -1.37 -7.71
N ASP A 131 12.29 -0.23 -8.37
CA ASP A 131 12.34 -0.17 -9.83
C ASP A 131 13.76 -0.38 -10.31
N PHE A 132 14.07 -1.60 -10.75
CA PHE A 132 15.37 -1.97 -11.29
C PHE A 132 15.54 -1.66 -12.80
N THR A 133 14.60 -0.97 -13.42
CA THR A 133 14.69 -0.62 -14.85
C THR A 133 15.46 0.68 -15.09
N ASN A 134 15.61 1.52 -14.07
CA ASN A 134 16.20 2.85 -14.17
C ASN A 134 17.19 3.13 -13.04
N ALA A 135 18.43 3.46 -13.37
CA ALA A 135 19.49 3.83 -12.41
C ALA A 135 19.44 5.31 -11.98
N ALA A 136 18.74 6.19 -12.71
CA ALA A 136 18.75 7.63 -12.45
C ALA A 136 18.36 8.04 -11.02
N PRO A 137 17.39 7.38 -10.32
CA PRO A 137 17.11 7.70 -8.93
C PRO A 137 18.29 7.57 -7.98
N LEU A 138 19.24 6.67 -8.28
CA LEU A 138 20.44 6.42 -7.47
C LEU A 138 21.44 7.57 -7.53
N GLU A 139 21.40 8.43 -8.55
CA GLU A 139 22.28 9.60 -8.67
C GLU A 139 22.03 10.62 -7.54
N ARG A 140 20.84 10.59 -6.92
CA ARG A 140 20.52 11.40 -5.73
C ARG A 140 21.42 11.09 -4.53
N LEU A 141 22.09 9.94 -4.55
CA LEU A 141 23.06 9.52 -3.54
C LEU A 141 24.46 10.19 -3.72
N GLY A 142 24.61 11.13 -4.65
CA GLY A 142 25.88 11.81 -4.94
C GLY A 142 26.88 10.99 -5.73
N ILE A 143 26.43 9.92 -6.38
CA ILE A 143 27.22 9.06 -7.24
C ILE A 143 27.06 9.44 -8.72
N SER A 144 28.07 9.14 -9.55
CA SER A 144 27.99 9.40 -10.98
C SER A 144 26.99 8.46 -11.68
N PRO A 145 26.51 8.80 -12.91
CA PRO A 145 25.61 7.91 -13.67
C PRO A 145 26.16 6.50 -13.86
N ARG A 146 27.48 6.37 -14.08
CA ARG A 146 28.13 5.06 -14.24
C ARG A 146 28.21 4.28 -12.94
N GLU A 147 28.41 4.95 -11.82
CA GLU A 147 28.35 4.34 -10.48
C GLU A 147 26.90 3.94 -10.14
N ALA A 148 25.91 4.75 -10.52
CA ALA A 148 24.50 4.42 -10.34
C ALA A 148 24.11 3.15 -11.13
N GLU A 149 24.59 2.99 -12.35
CA GLU A 149 24.39 1.76 -13.14
C GLU A 149 25.01 0.54 -12.45
N VAL A 150 26.24 0.64 -11.94
CA VAL A 150 26.88 -0.43 -11.18
C VAL A 150 26.09 -0.74 -9.90
N LEU A 151 25.65 0.28 -9.16
CA LEU A 151 24.87 0.11 -7.93
C LEU A 151 23.51 -0.53 -8.18
N LEU A 152 22.86 -0.23 -9.30
CA LEU A 152 21.62 -0.86 -9.73
C LEU A 152 21.76 -2.39 -9.88
N TRP A 153 22.86 -2.85 -10.43
CA TRP A 153 23.15 -4.28 -10.59
C TRP A 153 23.59 -4.92 -9.25
N ILE A 154 24.25 -4.15 -8.39
CA ILE A 154 24.53 -4.58 -7.00
C ILE A 154 23.22 -4.81 -6.25
N ALA A 155 22.26 -3.89 -6.39
CA ALA A 155 20.93 -4.01 -5.77
C ALA A 155 20.16 -5.27 -6.23
N GLN A 156 20.42 -5.73 -7.44
CA GLN A 156 19.88 -6.98 -8.00
C GLN A 156 20.70 -8.23 -7.62
N GLY A 157 21.72 -8.11 -6.77
CA GLY A 157 22.54 -9.22 -6.30
C GLY A 157 23.58 -9.73 -7.29
N LYS A 158 23.86 -9.03 -8.41
CA LYS A 158 24.84 -9.45 -9.43
C LYS A 158 26.26 -9.32 -8.92
N ALA A 159 27.11 -10.31 -9.18
CA ALA A 159 28.54 -10.23 -8.85
C ALA A 159 29.29 -9.26 -9.79
N ASN A 160 30.48 -8.76 -9.38
CA ASN A 160 31.25 -7.80 -10.20
C ASN A 160 31.63 -8.35 -11.59
N HIS A 161 31.80 -9.65 -11.72
CA HIS A 161 32.07 -10.29 -13.00
C HIS A 161 30.86 -10.19 -13.94
N ASP A 162 29.66 -10.49 -13.43
CA ASP A 162 28.43 -10.40 -14.19
C ASP A 162 28.11 -8.95 -14.59
N ILE A 163 28.33 -8.02 -13.66
CA ILE A 163 28.16 -6.57 -13.91
C ILE A 163 29.11 -6.15 -15.05
N ALA A 164 30.38 -6.55 -15.00
CA ALA A 164 31.36 -6.21 -16.05
C ALA A 164 30.89 -6.67 -17.44
N THR A 165 30.32 -7.87 -17.52
CA THR A 165 29.75 -8.42 -18.74
C THR A 165 28.54 -7.63 -19.21
N ILE A 166 27.60 -7.31 -18.29
CA ILE A 166 26.35 -6.61 -18.59
C ILE A 166 26.61 -5.18 -19.11
N ILE A 167 27.51 -4.43 -18.43
CA ILE A 167 27.78 -3.03 -18.79
C ILE A 167 28.94 -2.84 -19.76
N GLY A 168 29.52 -3.94 -20.26
CA GLY A 168 30.55 -3.92 -21.30
C GLY A 168 31.88 -3.29 -20.88
N CYS A 169 32.38 -3.59 -19.66
CA CYS A 169 33.65 -3.06 -19.18
C CYS A 169 34.53 -4.14 -18.50
N ALA A 170 35.77 -3.77 -18.16
CA ALA A 170 36.66 -4.68 -17.46
C ALA A 170 36.23 -4.90 -16.00
N HIS A 171 36.41 -6.13 -15.48
CA HIS A 171 36.12 -6.47 -14.08
C HIS A 171 36.82 -5.52 -13.07
N ALA A 172 38.08 -5.11 -13.39
CA ALA A 172 38.84 -4.15 -12.58
C ALA A 172 38.16 -2.77 -12.51
N THR A 173 37.45 -2.36 -13.57
CA THR A 173 36.68 -1.11 -13.62
C THR A 173 35.47 -1.18 -12.69
N VAL A 174 34.72 -2.28 -12.72
CA VAL A 174 33.59 -2.49 -11.80
C VAL A 174 34.08 -2.50 -10.35
N LYS A 175 35.18 -3.18 -10.05
CA LYS A 175 35.77 -3.18 -8.71
C LYS A 175 36.13 -1.77 -8.23
N LYS A 176 36.71 -0.92 -9.10
CA LYS A 176 37.01 0.47 -8.79
C LYS A 176 35.73 1.27 -8.52
N HIS A 177 34.71 1.14 -9.36
CA HIS A 177 33.41 1.79 -9.11
C HIS A 177 32.80 1.35 -7.80
N THR A 178 32.84 0.05 -7.48
CA THR A 178 32.32 -0.48 -6.21
C THR A 178 32.97 0.16 -4.98
N ILE A 179 34.30 0.34 -5.01
CA ILE A 179 35.05 1.02 -3.93
C ILE A 179 34.56 2.47 -3.81
N HIS A 180 34.54 3.23 -4.90
CA HIS A 180 34.09 4.63 -4.87
C HIS A 180 32.63 4.78 -4.43
N ILE A 181 31.75 3.84 -4.82
CA ILE A 181 30.37 3.80 -4.35
C ILE A 181 30.33 3.64 -2.81
N PHE A 182 31.10 2.69 -2.26
CA PHE A 182 31.12 2.46 -0.82
C PHE A 182 31.66 3.68 -0.06
N GLU A 183 32.72 4.32 -0.56
CA GLU A 183 33.25 5.55 0.00
C GLU A 183 32.22 6.68 -0.01
N LYS A 184 31.54 6.90 -1.13
CA LYS A 184 30.53 7.97 -1.25
C LYS A 184 29.28 7.71 -0.42
N LEU A 185 28.86 6.45 -0.28
CA LEU A 185 27.72 6.06 0.55
C LEU A 185 28.08 5.95 2.05
N GLY A 186 29.35 6.01 2.41
CA GLY A 186 29.79 5.83 3.79
C GLY A 186 29.53 4.42 4.34
N VAL A 187 29.62 3.39 3.48
CA VAL A 187 29.37 2.00 3.84
C VAL A 187 30.59 1.11 3.65
N GLU A 188 30.72 0.09 4.49
CA GLU A 188 31.86 -0.84 4.44
C GLU A 188 31.52 -2.15 3.71
N THR A 189 30.23 -2.45 3.53
CA THR A 189 29.80 -3.75 3.00
C THR A 189 28.91 -3.61 1.76
N ARG A 190 29.00 -4.60 0.89
CA ARG A 190 28.13 -4.72 -0.27
C ARG A 190 26.64 -4.81 0.11
N ALA A 191 26.33 -5.51 1.21
CA ALA A 191 24.97 -5.64 1.71
C ALA A 191 24.39 -4.29 2.15
N ALA A 192 25.18 -3.44 2.82
CA ALA A 192 24.75 -2.10 3.20
C ALA A 192 24.48 -1.21 1.97
N ALA A 193 25.36 -1.24 0.97
CA ALA A 193 25.16 -0.51 -0.28
C ALA A 193 23.89 -1.00 -1.03
N MET A 194 23.63 -2.30 -1.02
CA MET A 194 22.45 -2.91 -1.61
C MET A 194 21.16 -2.42 -0.93
N LEU A 195 21.14 -2.37 0.41
CA LEU A 195 19.98 -1.88 1.16
C LEU A 195 19.66 -0.41 0.84
N ILE A 196 20.68 0.47 0.85
CA ILE A 196 20.52 1.89 0.49
C ILE A 196 19.96 2.02 -0.94
N ALA A 197 20.46 1.22 -1.88
CA ALA A 197 19.98 1.25 -3.25
C ALA A 197 18.52 0.80 -3.36
N ILE A 198 18.13 -0.29 -2.69
CA ILE A 198 16.75 -0.80 -2.65
C ILE A 198 15.81 0.24 -2.06
N GLU A 199 16.16 0.86 -0.94
CA GLU A 199 15.38 1.93 -0.31
C GLU A 199 15.20 3.13 -1.26
N THR A 200 16.28 3.56 -1.92
CA THR A 200 16.25 4.69 -2.86
C THR A 200 15.39 4.39 -4.09
N LEU A 201 15.47 3.17 -4.64
CA LEU A 201 14.67 2.71 -5.79
C LEU A 201 13.20 2.45 -5.44
N SER A 202 12.88 2.27 -4.15
CA SER A 202 11.52 2.11 -3.64
C SER A 202 10.89 3.44 -3.22
N ALA A 203 11.66 4.52 -3.16
CA ALA A 203 11.18 5.85 -2.81
C ALA A 203 10.28 6.46 -3.91
N PRO A 204 9.32 7.33 -3.55
CA PRO A 204 8.44 8.01 -4.50
C PRO A 204 9.18 9.02 -5.38
#